data_f1e835dccae7c1a76cf8cce0bee54299
#
_entry.id   f1e835dccae7c1a76cf8cce0bee54299
#
_cell.length_a   1.000
_cell.length_b   1.000
_cell.length_c   1.000
_cell.angle_alpha   90.00
_cell.angle_beta   90.00
_cell.angle_gamma   90.00
#
_symmetry.space_group_name_H-M   'P 1'
#
loop_
_entity.id
_entity.type
_entity.pdbx_description
1 polymer ?
#
loop_
_entity_poly.entity_id
_entity_poly.type
_entity_poly.pdbx_seq_one_letter_code
_entity_poly.pdbx_strand_id
1 'polypeptide(L)'
;PSRAALLTGRYPIRSGMTSSELPVFFPFSSKGMKSEEITIAEILKEKKYKTAAVGKWHLGHLPEFLPQEQGFDSYYGIPYSNDMDSKNQSPQHFSDNSEVESMRVYFQKTRDDENYEPVKEVFQVPLIENKKVIERPADQKTITKRYTQKAVEFINKNKNKPFFLYLAHSMPHIPLYASDEFLGSSSGGLYSDVIEEIDWSVGQVLNALKENNLDKNTVVLFSSD
;
A
#
# COMPACT_ATOMS: atom_id res chain seq x y z
N PRO A 1 -6.33 -7.06 5.18
CA PRO A 1 -7.79 -7.30 5.33
C PRO A 1 -8.63 -6.02 5.33
N SER A 2 -8.33 -5.02 6.17
CA SER A 2 -9.10 -3.78 6.30
C SER A 2 -9.23 -3.02 4.98
N ARG A 3 -8.15 -2.97 4.19
CA ARG A 3 -8.13 -2.35 2.86
C ARG A 3 -9.10 -3.02 1.88
N ALA A 4 -9.19 -4.35 1.92
CA ALA A 4 -10.18 -5.08 1.11
C ALA A 4 -11.60 -4.74 1.54
N ALA A 5 -11.87 -4.74 2.85
CA ALA A 5 -13.18 -4.37 3.37
C ALA A 5 -13.59 -2.96 2.95
N LEU A 6 -12.66 -2.00 3.04
CA LEU A 6 -12.90 -0.61 2.62
C LEU A 6 -13.24 -0.52 1.13
N LEU A 7 -12.48 -1.22 0.28
CA LEU A 7 -12.65 -1.11 -1.17
C LEU A 7 -13.85 -1.90 -1.71
N THR A 8 -14.27 -2.98 -1.02
CA THR A 8 -15.34 -3.88 -1.51
C THR A 8 -16.64 -3.81 -0.71
N GLY A 9 -16.61 -3.21 0.49
CA GLY A 9 -17.73 -3.25 1.43
C GLY A 9 -17.99 -4.65 2.01
N ARG A 10 -17.07 -5.62 1.84
CA ARG A 10 -17.24 -7.02 2.27
C ARG A 10 -16.29 -7.38 3.41
N TYR A 11 -16.71 -8.30 4.25
CA TYR A 11 -15.81 -8.88 5.25
C TYR A 11 -14.63 -9.60 4.59
N PRO A 12 -13.38 -9.34 4.99
CA PRO A 12 -12.18 -9.89 4.35
C PRO A 12 -12.14 -11.41 4.28
N ILE A 13 -12.69 -12.09 5.29
CA ILE A 13 -12.77 -13.55 5.31
C ILE A 13 -13.69 -14.10 4.19
N ARG A 14 -14.71 -13.35 3.79
CA ARG A 14 -15.62 -13.77 2.71
C ARG A 14 -15.03 -13.55 1.33
N SER A 15 -14.13 -12.59 1.20
CA SER A 15 -13.39 -12.31 -0.05
C SER A 15 -12.07 -13.10 -0.14
N GLY A 16 -11.77 -13.97 0.82
CA GLY A 16 -10.53 -14.75 0.84
C GLY A 16 -9.28 -13.92 1.16
N MET A 17 -9.45 -12.68 1.68
CA MET A 17 -8.36 -11.75 1.97
C MET A 17 -7.74 -11.93 3.35
N THR A 18 -8.25 -12.86 4.13
CA THR A 18 -7.72 -13.27 5.43
C THR A 18 -8.24 -14.64 5.82
N SER A 19 -7.50 -15.35 6.63
CA SER A 19 -7.93 -16.57 7.33
C SER A 19 -7.33 -16.57 8.74
N SER A 20 -7.73 -17.56 9.57
CA SER A 20 -7.13 -17.77 10.89
C SER A 20 -5.64 -18.13 10.81
N GLU A 21 -5.21 -18.68 9.69
CA GLU A 21 -3.85 -19.19 9.46
C GLU A 21 -2.98 -18.16 8.73
N LEU A 22 -3.56 -17.42 7.80
CA LEU A 22 -2.89 -16.42 6.98
C LEU A 22 -3.62 -15.08 7.11
N PRO A 23 -3.25 -14.25 8.09
CA PRO A 23 -3.95 -12.98 8.36
C PRO A 23 -3.71 -11.91 7.30
N VAL A 24 -2.59 -11.95 6.58
CA VAL A 24 -2.20 -11.02 5.51
C VAL A 24 -1.41 -11.76 4.43
N PHE A 25 -1.33 -11.18 3.24
CA PHE A 25 -0.48 -11.72 2.17
C PHE A 25 0.98 -11.25 2.33
N PHE A 26 1.89 -12.13 1.93
CA PHE A 26 3.33 -11.91 1.96
C PHE A 26 3.90 -11.81 0.52
N PRO A 27 5.18 -11.40 0.35
CA PRO A 27 5.82 -11.32 -0.97
C PRO A 27 5.87 -12.63 -1.76
N PHE A 28 5.69 -13.76 -1.10
CA PHE A 28 5.65 -15.10 -1.71
C PHE A 28 4.21 -15.65 -1.91
N SER A 29 3.19 -14.92 -1.49
CA SER A 29 1.81 -15.37 -1.66
C SER A 29 1.43 -15.37 -3.13
N SER A 30 0.89 -16.49 -3.61
CA SER A 30 0.35 -16.62 -4.97
C SER A 30 -1.07 -16.07 -5.10
N LYS A 31 -1.65 -15.59 -4.00
CA LYS A 31 -3.04 -15.12 -3.89
C LYS A 31 -3.14 -13.61 -3.80
N GLY A 32 -4.31 -13.09 -4.16
CA GLY A 32 -4.67 -11.70 -4.04
C GLY A 32 -6.18 -11.50 -4.10
N MET A 33 -6.62 -10.26 -4.15
CA MET A 33 -8.02 -9.92 -4.30
C MET A 33 -8.51 -10.42 -5.66
N LYS A 34 -9.53 -11.25 -5.64
CA LYS A 34 -10.08 -11.89 -6.85
C LYS A 34 -10.76 -10.85 -7.73
N SER A 35 -10.75 -11.08 -9.04
CA SER A 35 -11.40 -10.22 -10.05
C SER A 35 -12.93 -10.19 -9.94
N GLU A 36 -13.55 -11.18 -9.25
CA GLU A 36 -14.98 -11.18 -8.99
C GLU A 36 -15.41 -10.23 -7.87
N GLU A 37 -14.44 -9.73 -7.08
CA GLU A 37 -14.71 -8.73 -6.05
C GLU A 37 -14.85 -7.35 -6.69
N ILE A 38 -16.03 -6.76 -6.57
CA ILE A 38 -16.32 -5.43 -7.12
C ILE A 38 -15.85 -4.38 -6.13
N THR A 39 -14.95 -3.52 -6.58
CA THR A 39 -14.40 -2.41 -5.79
C THR A 39 -15.17 -1.10 -6.01
N ILE A 40 -15.05 -0.18 -5.05
CA ILE A 40 -15.56 1.19 -5.22
C ILE A 40 -14.91 1.88 -6.44
N ALA A 41 -13.66 1.55 -6.78
CA ALA A 41 -12.98 2.11 -7.94
C ALA A 41 -13.64 1.67 -9.25
N GLU A 42 -14.03 0.39 -9.38
CA GLU A 42 -14.75 -0.14 -10.55
C GLU A 42 -16.11 0.51 -10.70
N ILE A 43 -16.90 0.60 -9.61
CA ILE A 43 -18.21 1.25 -9.62
C ILE A 43 -18.11 2.71 -10.06
N LEU A 44 -17.13 3.44 -9.54
CA LEU A 44 -16.91 4.85 -9.88
C LEU A 44 -16.38 5.02 -11.31
N LYS A 45 -15.57 4.08 -11.79
CA LYS A 45 -15.08 4.08 -13.17
C LYS A 45 -16.21 3.95 -14.19
N GLU A 46 -17.23 3.11 -13.91
CA GLU A 46 -18.47 3.06 -14.71
C GLU A 46 -19.19 4.40 -14.76
N LYS A 47 -19.08 5.19 -13.70
CA LYS A 47 -19.59 6.58 -13.63
C LYS A 47 -18.62 7.61 -14.21
N LYS A 48 -17.61 7.17 -14.98
CA LYS A 48 -16.58 8.00 -15.65
C LYS A 48 -15.67 8.79 -14.71
N TYR A 49 -15.55 8.37 -13.47
CA TYR A 49 -14.53 8.90 -12.57
C TYR A 49 -13.14 8.50 -13.05
N LYS A 50 -12.17 9.39 -12.89
CA LYS A 50 -10.76 9.04 -12.95
C LYS A 50 -10.33 8.46 -11.62
N THR A 51 -9.61 7.34 -11.65
CA THR A 51 -9.31 6.58 -10.45
C THR A 51 -7.81 6.40 -10.26
N ALA A 52 -7.30 6.64 -9.05
CA ALA A 52 -5.90 6.41 -8.71
C ALA A 52 -5.76 5.76 -7.34
N ALA A 53 -4.87 4.79 -7.25
CA ALA A 53 -4.35 4.27 -5.99
C ALA A 53 -2.92 4.79 -5.78
N VAL A 54 -2.66 5.41 -4.63
CA VAL A 54 -1.34 5.89 -4.23
C VAL A 54 -1.02 5.35 -2.84
N GLY A 55 0.10 4.66 -2.70
CA GLY A 55 0.53 4.11 -1.42
C GLY A 55 0.56 2.59 -1.36
N LYS A 56 0.45 2.05 -0.15
CA LYS A 56 0.46 0.61 0.12
C LYS A 56 -0.81 -0.06 -0.40
N TRP A 57 -0.64 -1.10 -1.24
CA TRP A 57 -1.76 -1.89 -1.76
C TRP A 57 -2.16 -3.02 -0.82
N HIS A 58 -1.32 -4.01 -0.66
CA HIS A 58 -1.45 -5.16 0.23
C HIS A 58 -2.68 -6.05 -0.03
N LEU A 59 -3.12 -6.13 -1.30
CA LEU A 59 -4.24 -6.97 -1.73
C LEU A 59 -3.86 -7.96 -2.83
N GLY A 60 -2.58 -8.34 -2.88
CA GLY A 60 -1.94 -9.17 -3.89
C GLY A 60 -0.93 -8.37 -4.71
N HIS A 61 0.23 -8.98 -4.96
CA HIS A 61 1.37 -8.31 -5.59
C HIS A 61 1.66 -8.81 -7.00
N LEU A 62 1.08 -9.94 -7.39
CA LEU A 62 1.20 -10.45 -8.75
C LEU A 62 0.44 -9.55 -9.73
N PRO A 63 0.85 -9.50 -11.01
CA PRO A 63 0.29 -8.57 -12.00
C PRO A 63 -1.23 -8.55 -12.09
N GLU A 64 -1.87 -9.72 -11.95
CA GLU A 64 -3.32 -9.90 -11.99
C GLU A 64 -4.08 -9.34 -10.79
N PHE A 65 -3.37 -9.00 -9.70
CA PHE A 65 -3.97 -8.47 -8.47
C PHE A 65 -3.63 -6.99 -8.22
N LEU A 66 -2.86 -6.38 -9.11
CA LEU A 66 -2.50 -4.97 -8.95
C LEU A 66 -3.71 -4.03 -9.07
N PRO A 67 -3.64 -2.82 -8.53
CA PRO A 67 -4.77 -1.88 -8.54
C PRO A 67 -5.43 -1.67 -9.90
N GLN A 68 -4.69 -1.75 -11.00
CA GLN A 68 -5.25 -1.58 -12.34
C GLN A 68 -6.22 -2.68 -12.74
N GLU A 69 -6.07 -3.89 -12.18
CA GLU A 69 -7.00 -5.01 -12.37
C GLU A 69 -8.22 -4.90 -11.43
N GLN A 70 -8.23 -3.90 -10.54
CA GLN A 70 -9.24 -3.65 -9.54
C GLN A 70 -9.88 -2.25 -9.69
N GLY A 71 -9.97 -1.77 -10.94
CA GLY A 71 -10.69 -0.55 -11.30
C GLY A 71 -9.91 0.75 -11.24
N PHE A 72 -8.64 0.75 -10.84
CA PHE A 72 -7.83 1.97 -10.84
C PHE A 72 -7.18 2.22 -12.22
N ASP A 73 -7.23 3.48 -12.69
CA ASP A 73 -6.57 3.90 -13.93
C ASP A 73 -5.05 3.99 -13.75
N SER A 74 -4.59 4.32 -12.54
CA SER A 74 -3.17 4.44 -12.21
C SER A 74 -2.85 3.97 -10.80
N TYR A 75 -1.61 3.53 -10.62
CA TYR A 75 -1.06 3.11 -9.34
C TYR A 75 0.34 3.65 -9.14
N TYR A 76 0.64 4.11 -7.92
CA TYR A 76 1.98 4.45 -7.48
C TYR A 76 2.13 4.04 -6.01
N GLY A 77 2.98 3.06 -5.71
CA GLY A 77 3.10 2.59 -4.33
C GLY A 77 3.84 1.27 -4.17
N ILE A 78 3.76 0.72 -2.95
CA ILE A 78 4.32 -0.58 -2.60
C ILE A 78 3.22 -1.65 -2.59
N PRO A 79 3.49 -2.86 -3.15
CA PRO A 79 2.46 -3.87 -3.33
C PRO A 79 2.09 -4.65 -2.06
N TYR A 80 2.92 -4.60 -1.03
CA TYR A 80 2.74 -5.24 0.28
C TYR A 80 3.30 -4.36 1.41
N SER A 81 3.43 -4.88 2.62
CA SER A 81 3.84 -4.06 3.77
C SER A 81 5.33 -3.70 3.73
N ASN A 82 5.67 -2.55 4.27
CA ASN A 82 7.02 -2.01 4.32
C ASN A 82 7.99 -2.81 5.21
N ASP A 83 7.48 -3.54 6.21
CA ASP A 83 8.25 -4.46 7.06
C ASP A 83 8.64 -5.76 6.36
N MET A 84 8.04 -6.04 5.21
CA MET A 84 8.34 -7.23 4.41
C MET A 84 9.67 -7.12 3.64
N ASP A 85 10.45 -6.08 3.90
CA ASP A 85 11.84 -5.87 3.47
C ASP A 85 12.83 -6.47 4.50
N SER A 86 12.50 -7.56 5.12
CA SER A 86 13.26 -8.16 6.21
C SER A 86 14.27 -9.18 5.69
N LYS A 87 15.47 -9.18 6.27
CA LYS A 87 16.51 -10.19 6.03
C LYS A 87 16.04 -11.63 6.28
N ASN A 88 14.95 -11.78 6.97
CA ASN A 88 14.46 -13.03 7.50
C ASN A 88 13.30 -13.65 6.70
N GLN A 89 13.09 -13.29 5.44
CA GLN A 89 12.00 -13.82 4.63
C GLN A 89 12.51 -14.42 3.31
N SER A 90 12.37 -15.74 3.11
CA SER A 90 12.79 -16.47 1.90
C SER A 90 11.62 -17.07 1.12
N PRO A 91 11.62 -16.94 -0.22
CA PRO A 91 10.59 -17.55 -1.06
C PRO A 91 10.81 -19.04 -1.35
N GLN A 92 11.97 -19.61 -0.99
CA GLN A 92 12.40 -20.92 -1.50
C GLN A 92 11.59 -22.13 -1.01
N HIS A 93 10.59 -21.92 -0.14
CA HIS A 93 9.93 -23.01 0.57
C HIS A 93 8.41 -23.01 0.46
N PHE A 94 7.84 -22.18 -0.43
CA PHE A 94 6.39 -22.03 -0.53
C PHE A 94 5.86 -22.63 -1.84
N SER A 95 5.18 -23.76 -1.71
CA SER A 95 4.36 -24.34 -2.78
C SER A 95 2.89 -24.07 -2.52
N ASP A 96 2.10 -24.00 -3.58
CA ASP A 96 0.68 -23.56 -3.57
C ASP A 96 -0.24 -24.27 -2.56
N ASN A 97 0.11 -25.45 -2.08
CA ASN A 97 -0.72 -26.21 -1.15
C ASN A 97 -0.26 -26.15 0.31
N SER A 98 0.77 -25.40 0.64
CA SER A 98 1.42 -25.43 1.94
C SER A 98 1.90 -24.06 2.45
N GLU A 99 1.28 -22.96 2.02
CA GLU A 99 1.71 -21.59 2.41
C GLU A 99 1.85 -21.47 3.94
N VAL A 100 0.91 -22.01 4.71
CA VAL A 100 0.92 -21.91 6.18
C VAL A 100 2.01 -22.77 6.81
N GLU A 101 2.14 -24.00 6.36
CA GLU A 101 3.18 -24.90 6.88
C GLU A 101 4.57 -24.42 6.45
N SER A 102 4.67 -23.94 5.22
CA SER A 102 5.89 -23.32 4.72
C SER A 102 6.27 -22.06 5.51
N MET A 103 5.30 -21.23 5.91
CA MET A 103 5.55 -20.08 6.80
C MET A 103 6.08 -20.51 8.16
N ARG A 104 5.48 -21.51 8.78
CA ARG A 104 5.94 -22.03 10.08
C ARG A 104 7.38 -22.53 9.99
N VAL A 105 7.66 -23.39 9.01
CA VAL A 105 9.00 -23.93 8.76
C VAL A 105 9.98 -22.80 8.45
N TYR A 106 9.55 -21.83 7.66
CA TYR A 106 10.34 -20.67 7.31
C TYR A 106 10.70 -19.82 8.55
N PHE A 107 9.72 -19.38 9.34
CA PHE A 107 10.00 -18.60 10.55
C PHE A 107 10.82 -19.35 11.58
N GLN A 108 10.70 -20.67 11.62
CA GLN A 108 11.51 -21.50 12.51
C GLN A 108 12.95 -21.59 12.02
N LYS A 109 13.20 -21.80 10.73
CA LYS A 109 14.55 -21.88 10.15
C LYS A 109 15.28 -20.54 10.16
N THR A 110 14.61 -19.44 9.82
CA THR A 110 15.25 -18.11 9.78
C THR A 110 15.57 -17.56 11.15
N ARG A 111 14.84 -17.98 12.18
CA ARG A 111 15.19 -17.66 13.57
C ARG A 111 16.46 -18.39 14.03
N ASP A 112 16.72 -19.58 13.48
CA ASP A 112 17.76 -20.47 13.94
C ASP A 112 19.02 -20.47 13.04
N ASP A 113 19.00 -19.79 11.88
CA ASP A 113 20.12 -19.72 10.93
C ASP A 113 20.69 -18.30 10.79
N GLU A 114 21.75 -18.01 11.52
CA GLU A 114 22.46 -16.72 11.49
C GLU A 114 23.13 -16.40 10.13
N ASN A 115 23.30 -17.41 9.26
CA ASN A 115 23.96 -17.27 7.96
C ASN A 115 22.98 -17.22 6.79
N TYR A 116 21.68 -17.14 7.06
CA TYR A 116 20.67 -17.09 6.03
C TYR A 116 20.72 -15.76 5.26
N GLU A 117 21.06 -15.83 3.99
CA GLU A 117 21.00 -14.67 3.06
C GLU A 117 19.69 -14.72 2.26
N PRO A 118 18.82 -13.74 2.39
CA PRO A 118 17.58 -13.70 1.61
C PRO A 118 17.87 -13.47 0.12
N VAL A 119 17.04 -14.04 -0.73
CA VAL A 119 17.04 -13.71 -2.16
C VAL A 119 16.62 -12.24 -2.29
N LYS A 120 17.59 -11.36 -2.46
CA LYS A 120 17.46 -9.90 -2.43
C LYS A 120 16.29 -9.35 -3.26
N GLU A 121 16.00 -10.00 -4.38
CA GLU A 121 15.01 -9.51 -5.36
C GLU A 121 13.56 -9.65 -4.90
N VAL A 122 13.24 -10.59 -4.01
CA VAL A 122 11.87 -10.85 -3.55
C VAL A 122 11.52 -10.06 -2.30
N PHE A 123 12.50 -9.81 -1.42
CA PHE A 123 12.28 -9.18 -0.12
C PHE A 123 12.74 -7.73 -0.02
N GLN A 124 13.17 -7.14 -1.12
CA GLN A 124 13.32 -5.70 -1.21
C GLN A 124 12.00 -5.12 -1.68
N VAL A 125 11.28 -4.45 -0.77
CA VAL A 125 9.97 -3.88 -1.07
C VAL A 125 10.07 -2.97 -2.29
N PRO A 126 9.42 -3.32 -3.42
CA PRO A 126 9.53 -2.51 -4.62
C PRO A 126 8.62 -1.29 -4.55
N LEU A 127 9.04 -0.19 -5.14
CA LEU A 127 8.16 0.87 -5.53
C LEU A 127 7.70 0.63 -6.97
N ILE A 128 6.40 0.64 -7.15
CA ILE A 128 5.74 0.37 -8.43
C ILE A 128 5.07 1.64 -8.94
N GLU A 129 5.28 1.95 -10.21
CA GLU A 129 4.45 2.90 -10.94
C GLU A 129 3.70 2.17 -12.03
N ASN A 130 2.38 2.16 -11.91
CA ASN A 130 1.48 1.33 -12.70
C ASN A 130 1.85 -0.17 -12.56
N LYS A 131 2.35 -0.81 -13.63
CA LYS A 131 2.76 -2.23 -13.62
C LYS A 131 4.28 -2.41 -13.63
N LYS A 132 5.05 -1.33 -13.46
CA LYS A 132 6.51 -1.37 -13.52
C LYS A 132 7.13 -1.12 -12.15
N VAL A 133 8.06 -1.96 -11.76
CA VAL A 133 8.98 -1.67 -10.65
C VAL A 133 9.93 -0.56 -11.11
N ILE A 134 9.89 0.57 -10.42
CA ILE A 134 10.72 1.75 -10.73
C ILE A 134 11.88 1.91 -9.75
N GLU A 135 11.81 1.25 -8.59
CA GLU A 135 12.82 1.30 -7.56
C GLU A 135 12.76 0.03 -6.71
N ARG A 136 13.90 -0.50 -6.26
CA ARG A 136 13.99 -1.69 -5.40
C ARG A 136 15.33 -1.71 -4.64
N PRO A 137 15.33 -1.65 -3.30
CA PRO A 137 14.16 -1.38 -2.44
C PRO A 137 13.66 0.05 -2.59
N ALA A 138 12.38 0.28 -2.26
CA ALA A 138 11.82 1.61 -2.16
C ALA A 138 12.49 2.40 -1.03
N ASP A 139 12.87 3.64 -1.28
CA ASP A 139 13.37 4.53 -0.23
C ASP A 139 12.23 4.94 0.70
N GLN A 140 12.19 4.30 1.85
CA GLN A 140 11.12 4.45 2.84
C GLN A 140 11.14 5.82 3.54
N LYS A 141 12.29 6.50 3.59
CA LYS A 141 12.40 7.84 4.19
C LYS A 141 11.68 8.90 3.35
N THR A 142 11.58 8.69 2.05
CA THR A 142 10.96 9.66 1.15
C THR A 142 9.54 9.27 0.71
N ILE A 143 9.07 8.09 1.14
CA ILE A 143 7.87 7.49 0.55
C ILE A 143 6.59 8.27 0.85
N THR A 144 6.41 8.82 2.06
CA THR A 144 5.25 9.63 2.44
C THR A 144 5.18 10.90 1.59
N LYS A 145 6.31 11.59 1.43
CA LYS A 145 6.43 12.79 0.59
C LYS A 145 6.12 12.48 -0.88
N ARG A 146 6.65 11.38 -1.41
CA ARG A 146 6.42 10.93 -2.81
C ARG A 146 4.95 10.57 -3.05
N TYR A 147 4.29 9.90 -2.11
CA TYR A 147 2.86 9.63 -2.18
C TYR A 147 2.04 10.92 -2.20
N THR A 148 2.40 11.87 -1.35
CA THR A 148 1.77 13.19 -1.29
C THR A 148 1.88 13.93 -2.62
N GLN A 149 3.08 13.96 -3.21
CA GLN A 149 3.32 14.56 -4.52
C GLN A 149 2.46 13.92 -5.62
N LYS A 150 2.41 12.59 -5.68
CA LYS A 150 1.59 11.86 -6.66
C LYS A 150 0.09 12.08 -6.45
N ALA A 151 -0.36 12.21 -5.22
CA ALA A 151 -1.75 12.55 -4.90
C ALA A 151 -2.11 13.96 -5.39
N VAL A 152 -1.28 14.95 -5.11
CA VAL A 152 -1.45 16.34 -5.56
C VAL A 152 -1.38 16.44 -7.09
N GLU A 153 -0.42 15.78 -7.73
CA GLU A 153 -0.33 15.70 -9.20
C GLU A 153 -1.61 15.13 -9.83
N PHE A 154 -2.15 14.06 -9.24
CA PHE A 154 -3.38 13.45 -9.70
C PHE A 154 -4.59 14.39 -9.60
N ILE A 155 -4.76 15.10 -8.48
CA ILE A 155 -5.81 16.10 -8.26
C ILE A 155 -5.70 17.20 -9.32
N ASN A 156 -4.52 17.79 -9.47
CA ASN A 156 -4.28 18.88 -10.41
C ASN A 156 -4.58 18.48 -11.85
N LYS A 157 -4.17 17.27 -12.25
CA LYS A 157 -4.41 16.73 -13.59
C LYS A 157 -5.89 16.47 -13.88
N ASN A 158 -6.67 16.15 -12.86
CA ASN A 158 -8.06 15.74 -13.02
C ASN A 158 -9.08 16.74 -12.48
N LYS A 159 -8.67 17.97 -12.19
CA LYS A 159 -9.51 19.00 -11.57
C LYS A 159 -10.83 19.33 -12.32
N ASN A 160 -10.90 19.01 -13.61
CA ASN A 160 -12.07 19.24 -14.45
C ASN A 160 -12.91 17.97 -14.70
N LYS A 161 -12.66 16.90 -13.95
CA LYS A 161 -13.34 15.59 -14.08
C LYS A 161 -13.68 15.05 -12.70
N PRO A 162 -14.74 14.26 -12.57
CA PRO A 162 -14.93 13.51 -11.35
C PRO A 162 -13.75 12.53 -11.15
N PHE A 163 -13.28 12.43 -9.92
CA PHE A 163 -12.17 11.51 -9.61
C PHE A 163 -12.35 10.81 -8.27
N PHE A 164 -11.70 9.69 -8.14
CA PHE A 164 -11.52 8.94 -6.92
C PHE A 164 -10.04 8.71 -6.68
N LEU A 165 -9.53 9.19 -5.57
CA LEU A 165 -8.17 9.00 -5.12
C LEU A 165 -8.18 8.16 -3.84
N TYR A 166 -7.54 6.99 -3.88
CA TYR A 166 -7.25 6.18 -2.73
C TYR A 166 -5.79 6.43 -2.30
N LEU A 167 -5.59 7.31 -1.33
CA LEU A 167 -4.28 7.60 -0.75
C LEU A 167 -4.07 6.76 0.50
N ALA A 168 -3.27 5.72 0.37
CA ALA A 168 -3.09 4.67 1.36
C ALA A 168 -1.66 4.68 1.90
N HIS A 169 -1.36 5.55 2.86
CA HIS A 169 -0.04 5.66 3.45
C HIS A 169 0.50 4.31 3.96
N SER A 170 1.81 4.11 3.86
CA SER A 170 2.50 2.95 4.44
C SER A 170 2.77 3.16 5.92
N MET A 171 3.05 4.39 6.31
CA MET A 171 3.23 4.82 7.70
C MET A 171 1.86 5.05 8.37
N PRO A 172 1.76 4.88 9.69
CA PRO A 172 2.81 4.63 10.69
C PRO A 172 3.09 3.14 10.95
N HIS A 173 2.94 2.25 9.98
CA HIS A 173 3.32 0.84 10.16
C HIS A 173 4.84 0.73 10.37
N ILE A 174 5.26 -0.12 11.30
CA ILE A 174 6.69 -0.39 11.56
C ILE A 174 7.34 -1.16 10.39
N PRO A 175 8.69 -0.98 10.15
CA PRO A 175 9.57 -0.01 10.77
C PRO A 175 9.21 1.43 10.37
N LEU A 176 9.40 2.35 11.31
CA LEU A 176 9.03 3.75 11.12
C LEU A 176 10.12 4.50 10.36
N TYR A 177 9.68 5.33 9.41
CA TYR A 177 10.55 6.23 8.65
C TYR A 177 9.86 7.59 8.52
N ALA A 178 10.59 8.65 8.83
CA ALA A 178 10.23 10.01 8.54
C ALA A 178 11.25 10.61 7.56
N SER A 179 10.84 11.55 6.72
CA SER A 179 11.77 12.31 5.89
C SER A 179 12.65 13.22 6.73
N ASP A 180 13.79 13.65 6.17
CA ASP A 180 14.76 14.48 6.89
C ASP A 180 14.17 15.79 7.41
N GLU A 181 13.09 16.30 6.78
CA GLU A 181 12.38 17.51 7.22
C GLU A 181 11.58 17.28 8.52
N PHE A 182 11.12 16.05 8.77
CA PHE A 182 10.31 15.69 9.93
C PHE A 182 11.10 14.93 10.99
N LEU A 183 12.21 14.32 10.62
CA LEU A 183 13.01 13.52 11.55
C LEU A 183 13.58 14.40 12.69
N GLY A 184 13.13 14.13 13.91
CA GLY A 184 13.49 14.91 15.10
C GLY A 184 12.78 16.25 15.23
N SER A 185 11.71 16.51 14.44
CA SER A 185 10.94 17.75 14.51
C SER A 185 10.01 17.78 15.72
N SER A 186 9.51 16.63 16.13
CA SER A 186 8.59 16.51 17.27
C SER A 186 9.31 16.25 18.58
N SER A 187 8.66 16.59 19.70
CA SER A 187 9.14 16.23 21.05
C SER A 187 8.79 14.78 21.45
N GLY A 188 7.94 14.09 20.67
CA GLY A 188 7.45 12.74 20.95
C GLY A 188 8.28 11.62 20.31
N GLY A 189 9.40 11.95 19.66
CA GLY A 189 10.26 10.98 18.97
C GLY A 189 9.71 10.49 17.64
N LEU A 190 10.38 9.51 17.04
CA LEU A 190 10.16 9.08 15.66
C LEU A 190 8.69 8.76 15.30
N TYR A 191 7.91 8.19 16.22
CA TYR A 191 6.50 7.94 15.95
C TYR A 191 5.73 9.25 15.72
N SER A 192 5.97 10.24 16.56
CA SER A 192 5.34 11.55 16.43
C SER A 192 5.81 12.29 15.17
N ASP A 193 7.10 12.18 14.82
CA ASP A 193 7.64 12.74 13.57
C ASP A 193 6.90 12.18 12.35
N VAL A 194 6.67 10.87 12.34
CA VAL A 194 5.91 10.17 11.28
C VAL A 194 4.46 10.63 11.23
N ILE A 195 3.82 10.83 12.38
CA ILE A 195 2.43 11.34 12.43
C ILE A 195 2.35 12.78 11.93
N GLU A 196 3.31 13.63 12.29
CA GLU A 196 3.39 15.01 11.79
C GLU A 196 3.59 15.04 10.26
N GLU A 197 4.39 14.13 9.70
CA GLU A 197 4.56 14.01 8.25
C GLU A 197 3.27 13.54 7.55
N ILE A 198 2.51 12.62 8.15
CA ILE A 198 1.20 12.22 7.63
C ILE A 198 0.21 13.39 7.69
N ASP A 199 0.17 14.13 8.78
CA ASP A 199 -0.69 15.32 8.92
C ASP A 199 -0.33 16.39 7.88
N TRP A 200 0.96 16.66 7.70
CA TRP A 200 1.44 17.52 6.61
C TRP A 200 0.95 17.04 5.24
N SER A 201 1.04 15.73 4.97
CA SER A 201 0.56 15.14 3.71
C SER A 201 -0.94 15.40 3.50
N VAL A 202 -1.75 15.20 4.53
CA VAL A 202 -3.19 15.51 4.50
C VAL A 202 -3.40 16.99 4.19
N GLY A 203 -2.64 17.88 4.85
CA GLY A 203 -2.65 19.32 4.58
C GLY A 203 -2.36 19.65 3.12
N GLN A 204 -1.35 19.01 2.49
CA GLN A 204 -1.04 19.22 1.07
C GLN A 204 -2.19 18.81 0.15
N VAL A 205 -2.84 17.68 0.43
CA VAL A 205 -4.01 17.21 -0.34
C VAL A 205 -5.18 18.19 -0.21
N LEU A 206 -5.50 18.63 1.01
CA LEU A 206 -6.57 19.59 1.26
C LEU A 206 -6.28 20.95 0.59
N ASN A 207 -5.05 21.41 0.63
CA ASN A 207 -4.62 22.64 -0.06
C ASN A 207 -4.79 22.50 -1.57
N ALA A 208 -4.39 21.37 -2.16
CA ALA A 208 -4.57 21.13 -3.60
C ALA A 208 -6.05 21.15 -4.01
N LEU A 209 -6.94 20.60 -3.19
CA LEU A 209 -8.38 20.70 -3.43
C LEU A 209 -8.87 22.14 -3.38
N LYS A 210 -8.44 22.91 -2.38
CA LYS A 210 -8.83 24.33 -2.20
C LYS A 210 -8.31 25.22 -3.34
N GLU A 211 -7.05 25.07 -3.73
CA GLU A 211 -6.41 25.83 -4.82
C GLU A 211 -7.09 25.58 -6.18
N ASN A 212 -7.67 24.41 -6.37
CA ASN A 212 -8.44 24.07 -7.56
C ASN A 212 -9.94 24.31 -7.42
N ASN A 213 -10.43 24.92 -6.33
CA ASN A 213 -11.85 25.16 -6.03
C ASN A 213 -12.69 23.87 -5.99
N LEU A 214 -12.10 22.77 -5.51
CA LEU A 214 -12.72 21.45 -5.40
C LEU A 214 -13.18 21.13 -3.98
N ASP A 215 -12.77 21.88 -2.99
CA ASP A 215 -13.03 21.66 -1.57
C ASP A 215 -14.51 21.53 -1.20
N LYS A 216 -15.38 22.28 -1.91
CA LYS A 216 -16.83 22.23 -1.72
C LYS A 216 -17.56 21.12 -2.48
N ASN A 217 -16.86 20.44 -3.38
CA ASN A 217 -17.43 19.39 -4.24
C ASN A 217 -16.63 18.06 -4.14
N THR A 218 -15.86 17.90 -3.08
CA THR A 218 -15.07 16.68 -2.83
C THR A 218 -15.36 16.18 -1.42
N VAL A 219 -15.75 14.91 -1.31
CA VAL A 219 -15.83 14.24 -0.02
C VAL A 219 -14.43 13.70 0.31
N VAL A 220 -13.91 14.09 1.46
CA VAL A 220 -12.63 13.60 1.99
C VAL A 220 -12.92 12.72 3.20
N LEU A 221 -12.43 11.48 3.15
CA LEU A 221 -12.53 10.52 4.25
C LEU A 221 -11.13 10.23 4.77
N PHE A 222 -10.92 10.36 6.06
CA PHE A 222 -9.69 9.97 6.74
C PHE A 222 -9.99 8.85 7.71
N SER A 223 -9.24 7.75 7.64
CA SER A 223 -9.45 6.57 8.48
C SER A 223 -8.14 5.85 8.73
N SER A 224 -8.04 5.18 9.87
CA SER A 224 -7.01 4.15 10.12
C SER A 224 -7.52 2.78 9.70
N ASP A 225 -6.61 1.89 9.25
CA ASP A 225 -6.95 0.49 8.92
C ASP A 225 -6.69 -0.52 10.07
#